data_6b8d105a7bbf03b3915176f535e77bc1
#
_entry.id   6b8d105a7bbf03b3915176f535e77bc1
#
_cell.length_a   1.000
_cell.length_b   1.000
_cell.length_c   1.000
_cell.angle_alpha   90.00
_cell.angle_beta   90.00
_cell.angle_gamma   90.00
#
_symmetry.space_group_name_H-M   'P 1'
#
loop_
_entity.id
_entity.type
_entity.pdbx_description
1 polymer ?
#
loop_
_entity_poly.entity_id
_entity_poly.type
_entity_poly.pdbx_seq_one_letter_code
_entity_poly.pdbx_strand_id
1 'polypeptide(L)'
;MLVDAPESAATLCALRHSLMNYLRFLFPVVLAASLSQVTAKADESLLDKSHAEALTKAQKAMFGPKSGGIRYDERMIRAAEIAKQRAHPKMTWHCWKYVKNALVAAQVVDSRPKSIFANRAGEELCEKYGFTKLPILDPYKAPVGAVVVYNGADGGHVEIRTEDGFVSDFESHTAYPRPVIGIYVKPS
;
A
#
# COMPACT_ATOMS: atom_id res chain seq x y z
N MET A 1 33.06 31.71 -45.11
CA MET A 1 34.16 31.91 -44.18
C MET A 1 33.95 30.84 -43.11
N LEU A 2 34.51 29.63 -43.31
CA LEU A 2 35.87 29.22 -42.99
C LEU A 2 36.24 29.70 -41.57
N VAL A 3 36.66 28.91 -40.59
CA VAL A 3 37.65 27.85 -40.54
C VAL A 3 37.49 27.14 -39.20
N ASP A 4 37.45 25.84 -39.13
CA ASP A 4 38.44 24.83 -38.78
C ASP A 4 38.58 24.48 -37.30
N ALA A 5 38.47 23.17 -37.10
CA ALA A 5 39.02 22.44 -35.98
C ALA A 5 40.57 22.32 -36.08
N PRO A 6 41.29 21.90 -35.06
CA PRO A 6 41.72 20.51 -35.05
C PRO A 6 41.77 19.83 -33.67
N GLU A 7 41.43 18.55 -33.62
CA GLU A 7 42.29 17.36 -33.33
C GLU A 7 43.67 17.55 -32.67
N SER A 8 43.88 16.73 -31.64
CA SER A 8 45.13 16.03 -31.34
C SER A 8 44.87 15.14 -30.11
N ALA A 9 44.65 13.86 -30.18
CA ALA A 9 45.53 12.74 -30.53
C ALA A 9 46.81 12.65 -29.66
N ALA A 10 46.85 11.51 -28.99
CA ALA A 10 47.99 10.70 -28.60
C ALA A 10 48.90 11.14 -27.44
N THR A 11 48.98 10.28 -26.45
CA THR A 11 50.27 9.62 -26.18
C THR A 11 50.03 8.36 -25.34
N LEU A 12 50.18 7.22 -26.00
CA LEU A 12 50.61 5.97 -25.40
C LEU A 12 52.05 6.13 -24.89
N CYS A 13 52.32 5.69 -23.70
CA CYS A 13 53.67 5.15 -23.43
C CYS A 13 53.61 4.09 -22.34
N ALA A 14 54.00 2.93 -22.77
CA ALA A 14 54.30 1.71 -22.11
C ALA A 14 55.52 1.81 -21.19
N LEU A 15 55.54 0.95 -20.19
CA LEU A 15 56.72 0.29 -19.63
C LEU A 15 56.20 -0.81 -18.71
N ARG A 16 56.12 -1.94 -19.13
CA ARG A 16 56.90 -3.20 -19.25
C ARG A 16 58.17 -3.19 -18.41
N HIS A 17 58.31 -4.26 -17.69
CA HIS A 17 59.39 -4.88 -16.95
C HIS A 17 59.28 -4.77 -15.43
N SER A 18 58.96 -5.83 -14.73
CA SER A 18 59.97 -6.76 -14.26
C SER A 18 59.33 -8.07 -13.82
N LEU A 19 59.74 -9.09 -14.47
CA LEU A 19 59.55 -10.50 -14.18
C LEU A 19 60.47 -10.94 -13.02
N MET A 20 60.00 -11.96 -12.36
CA MET A 20 60.77 -13.07 -11.79
C MET A 20 61.13 -13.03 -10.31
N ASN A 21 60.74 -14.14 -9.79
CA ASN A 21 61.28 -14.86 -8.63
C ASN A 21 60.58 -14.59 -7.29
N TYR A 22 59.66 -15.51 -6.95
CA TYR A 22 59.90 -16.45 -5.86
C TYR A 22 58.91 -17.62 -5.94
N LEU A 23 59.41 -18.64 -6.63
CA LEU A 23 58.92 -20.02 -6.54
C LEU A 23 59.50 -20.66 -5.28
N ARG A 24 58.68 -21.39 -4.54
CA ARG A 24 58.98 -22.33 -3.46
C ARG A 24 58.47 -21.89 -2.09
N PHE A 25 57.30 -22.40 -1.80
CA PHE A 25 57.11 -23.32 -0.66
C PHE A 25 55.79 -24.04 -0.85
N LEU A 26 55.86 -25.21 -1.45
CA LEU A 26 54.86 -26.27 -1.34
C LEU A 26 54.92 -26.83 0.07
N PHE A 27 53.80 -26.91 0.76
CA PHE A 27 53.38 -28.06 1.55
C PHE A 27 51.90 -27.95 1.89
N PRO A 28 51.15 -29.07 2.00
CA PRO A 28 49.72 -29.11 1.85
C PRO A 28 49.02 -29.01 3.18
N VAL A 29 47.93 -28.23 3.25
CA VAL A 29 46.88 -28.45 4.21
C VAL A 29 45.55 -28.54 3.44
N VAL A 30 45.34 -29.72 2.92
CA VAL A 30 44.01 -30.21 2.53
C VAL A 30 43.49 -30.93 3.76
N LEU A 31 42.44 -30.47 4.31
CA LEU A 31 41.33 -31.12 5.04
C LEU A 31 40.82 -30.22 6.17
N ALA A 32 39.82 -29.42 5.89
CA ALA A 32 38.74 -29.01 6.80
C ALA A 32 37.97 -27.80 6.24
N ALA A 33 37.28 -27.95 5.12
CA ALA A 33 36.38 -26.92 4.63
C ALA A 33 35.18 -27.53 3.91
N SER A 34 34.41 -28.38 4.60
CA SER A 34 33.18 -28.92 3.99
C SER A 34 31.95 -28.96 4.91
N LEU A 35 31.95 -28.24 6.03
CA LEU A 35 30.76 -28.13 6.89
C LEU A 35 30.23 -26.71 7.15
N SER A 36 30.85 -25.66 6.62
CA SER A 36 30.41 -24.27 6.89
C SER A 36 29.62 -23.60 5.77
N GLN A 37 29.33 -24.29 4.66
CA GLN A 37 28.64 -23.65 3.52
C GLN A 37 27.13 -23.86 3.49
N VAL A 38 26.58 -24.70 4.34
CA VAL A 38 25.11 -24.99 4.34
C VAL A 38 24.34 -24.01 5.22
N THR A 39 24.94 -23.46 6.25
CA THR A 39 24.29 -22.50 7.17
C THR A 39 24.27 -21.07 6.61
N ALA A 40 25.25 -20.68 5.81
CA ALA A 40 25.30 -19.32 5.25
C ALA A 40 24.24 -19.03 4.19
N LYS A 41 23.88 -20.03 3.37
CA LYS A 41 22.85 -19.85 2.32
C LYS A 41 21.42 -19.72 2.85
N ALA A 42 21.11 -20.33 4.00
CA ALA A 42 19.78 -20.22 4.61
C ALA A 42 19.57 -18.85 5.27
N ASP A 43 20.64 -18.27 5.83
CA ASP A 43 20.59 -16.96 6.51
C ASP A 43 20.49 -15.80 5.51
N GLU A 44 21.19 -15.90 4.38
CA GLU A 44 21.15 -14.91 3.30
C GLU A 44 19.75 -14.85 2.63
N SER A 45 19.05 -15.98 2.48
CA SER A 45 17.71 -16.02 1.90
C SER A 45 16.63 -15.45 2.84
N LEU A 46 16.81 -15.57 4.16
CA LEU A 46 15.92 -14.99 5.17
C LEU A 46 16.15 -13.48 5.31
N LEU A 47 17.41 -13.03 5.20
CA LEU A 47 17.76 -11.62 5.20
C LEU A 47 17.21 -10.90 3.97
N ASP A 48 17.27 -11.53 2.80
CA ASP A 48 16.76 -10.98 1.54
C ASP A 48 15.22 -10.89 1.55
N LYS A 49 14.52 -11.89 2.10
CA LYS A 49 13.08 -11.83 2.32
C LYS A 49 12.67 -10.73 3.29
N SER A 50 13.36 -10.61 4.40
CA SER A 50 13.06 -9.58 5.40
C SER A 50 13.31 -8.16 4.87
N HIS A 51 14.36 -7.97 4.07
CA HIS A 51 14.63 -6.72 3.38
C HIS A 51 13.57 -6.42 2.30
N ALA A 52 13.16 -7.42 1.52
CA ALA A 52 12.11 -7.26 0.51
C ALA A 52 10.76 -6.91 1.16
N GLU A 53 10.41 -7.54 2.28
CA GLU A 53 9.20 -7.23 3.05
C GLU A 53 9.28 -5.83 3.69
N ALA A 54 10.42 -5.44 4.25
CA ALA A 54 10.64 -4.12 4.81
C ALA A 54 10.59 -3.03 3.73
N LEU A 55 11.18 -3.25 2.55
CA LEU A 55 11.10 -2.36 1.40
C LEU A 55 9.66 -2.24 0.88
N THR A 56 8.92 -3.35 0.80
CA THR A 56 7.51 -3.34 0.39
C THR A 56 6.64 -2.60 1.40
N LYS A 57 6.91 -2.78 2.69
CA LYS A 57 6.23 -2.06 3.78
C LYS A 57 6.58 -0.57 3.76
N ALA A 58 7.86 -0.23 3.54
CA ALA A 58 8.31 1.15 3.41
C ALA A 58 7.75 1.83 2.16
N GLN A 59 7.68 1.14 1.01
CA GLN A 59 7.03 1.64 -0.20
C GLN A 59 5.53 1.84 -0.01
N LYS A 60 4.82 0.94 0.68
CA LYS A 60 3.42 1.14 1.04
C LYS A 60 3.23 2.35 1.95
N ALA A 61 4.11 2.51 2.94
CA ALA A 61 4.08 3.66 3.85
C ALA A 61 4.36 5.00 3.14
N MET A 62 5.25 5.01 2.12
CA MET A 62 5.59 6.23 1.38
C MET A 62 4.57 6.59 0.30
N PHE A 63 3.91 5.60 -0.32
CA PHE A 63 3.09 5.82 -1.51
C PHE A 63 1.63 5.42 -1.35
N GLY A 64 1.25 4.87 -0.21
CA GLY A 64 -0.10 4.37 0.05
C GLY A 64 -0.49 3.15 -0.81
N PRO A 65 -1.57 2.46 -0.46
CA PRO A 65 -2.11 1.37 -1.24
C PRO A 65 -2.65 1.85 -2.58
N LYS A 66 -2.65 0.97 -3.60
CA LYS A 66 -3.07 1.29 -4.97
C LYS A 66 -4.26 0.44 -5.39
N SER A 67 -5.30 1.07 -5.93
CA SER A 67 -6.44 0.38 -6.53
C SER A 67 -6.94 1.12 -7.77
N GLY A 68 -7.23 0.39 -8.84
CA GLY A 68 -7.71 0.98 -10.09
C GLY A 68 -6.77 2.03 -10.69
N GLY A 69 -5.45 1.91 -10.42
CA GLY A 69 -4.47 2.92 -10.84
C GLY A 69 -4.33 4.12 -9.89
N ILE A 70 -5.23 4.29 -8.94
CA ILE A 70 -5.21 5.38 -7.95
C ILE A 70 -4.51 4.91 -6.69
N ARG A 71 -3.53 5.67 -6.23
CA ARG A 71 -2.98 5.51 -4.88
C ARG A 71 -3.92 6.19 -3.90
N TYR A 72 -4.14 5.57 -2.76
CA TYR A 72 -5.04 6.12 -1.74
C TYR A 72 -4.39 6.10 -0.36
N ASP A 73 -4.90 6.95 0.50
CA ASP A 73 -4.42 7.17 1.86
C ASP A 73 -4.57 5.89 2.70
N GLU A 74 -3.46 5.37 3.21
CA GLU A 74 -3.45 4.16 4.06
C GLU A 74 -4.23 4.33 5.36
N ARG A 75 -4.47 5.58 5.81
CA ARG A 75 -5.32 5.85 6.97
C ARG A 75 -6.75 5.37 6.77
N MET A 76 -7.17 5.14 5.53
CA MET A 76 -8.46 4.50 5.24
C MET A 76 -8.51 3.05 5.71
N ILE A 77 -7.41 2.30 5.62
CA ILE A 77 -7.30 0.95 6.18
C ILE A 77 -7.43 1.02 7.69
N ARG A 78 -6.74 1.97 8.31
CA ARG A 78 -6.88 2.23 9.76
C ARG A 78 -8.31 2.61 10.15
N ALA A 79 -9.03 3.35 9.32
CA ALA A 79 -10.44 3.66 9.56
C ALA A 79 -11.30 2.39 9.58
N ALA A 80 -11.05 1.43 8.68
CA ALA A 80 -11.72 0.13 8.69
C ALA A 80 -11.45 -0.64 10.00
N GLU A 81 -10.21 -0.69 10.46
CA GLU A 81 -9.83 -1.33 11.72
C GLU A 81 -10.53 -0.68 12.93
N ILE A 82 -10.54 0.66 13.00
CA ILE A 82 -11.23 1.40 14.06
C ILE A 82 -12.72 1.13 14.02
N ALA A 83 -13.33 1.06 12.84
CA ALA A 83 -14.75 0.75 12.69
C ALA A 83 -15.04 -0.67 13.19
N LYS A 84 -14.20 -1.67 12.86
CA LYS A 84 -14.31 -3.05 13.38
C LYS A 84 -14.26 -3.09 14.90
N GLN A 85 -13.31 -2.41 15.52
CA GLN A 85 -13.18 -2.35 16.99
C GLN A 85 -14.38 -1.74 17.69
N ARG A 86 -15.16 -0.91 17.01
CA ARG A 86 -16.32 -0.19 17.54
C ARG A 86 -17.66 -0.74 17.05
N ALA A 87 -17.62 -1.77 16.21
CA ALA A 87 -18.82 -2.38 15.67
C ALA A 87 -19.66 -3.06 16.75
N HIS A 88 -20.97 -2.99 16.60
CA HIS A 88 -21.91 -3.71 17.45
C HIS A 88 -22.10 -5.14 16.93
N PRO A 89 -22.52 -6.07 17.79
CA PRO A 89 -22.86 -7.44 17.37
C PRO A 89 -24.02 -7.51 16.36
N LYS A 90 -24.83 -6.45 16.29
CA LYS A 90 -25.99 -6.35 15.39
C LYS A 90 -26.14 -4.92 14.87
N MET A 91 -26.77 -4.79 13.70
CA MET A 91 -27.12 -3.49 13.09
C MET A 91 -27.91 -2.61 14.06
N THR A 92 -27.50 -1.34 14.17
CA THR A 92 -28.16 -0.33 15.03
C THR A 92 -28.80 0.81 14.22
N TRP A 93 -28.79 0.72 12.89
CA TRP A 93 -29.32 1.73 11.96
C TRP A 93 -28.57 3.08 12.01
N HIS A 94 -27.30 3.06 12.45
CA HIS A 94 -26.46 4.24 12.56
C HIS A 94 -25.20 4.14 11.68
N CYS A 95 -25.25 3.41 10.57
CA CYS A 95 -24.12 3.12 9.69
C CYS A 95 -23.26 4.36 9.40
N TRP A 96 -23.85 5.44 8.91
CA TRP A 96 -23.11 6.65 8.59
C TRP A 96 -22.48 7.34 9.80
N LYS A 97 -23.12 7.30 10.95
CA LYS A 97 -22.55 7.83 12.20
C LYS A 97 -21.25 7.10 12.56
N TYR A 98 -21.22 5.78 12.45
CA TYR A 98 -20.06 4.97 12.79
C TYR A 98 -18.92 5.13 11.78
N VAL A 99 -19.23 5.12 10.49
CA VAL A 99 -18.25 5.38 9.44
C VAL A 99 -17.63 6.76 9.58
N LYS A 100 -18.41 7.82 9.80
CA LYS A 100 -17.89 9.17 10.09
C LYS A 100 -16.89 9.18 11.24
N ASN A 101 -17.27 8.54 12.36
CA ASN A 101 -16.44 8.52 13.56
C ASN A 101 -15.13 7.77 13.32
N ALA A 102 -15.13 6.71 12.50
CA ALA A 102 -13.93 5.98 12.12
C ALA A 102 -13.02 6.82 11.23
N LEU A 103 -13.57 7.49 10.22
CA LEU A 103 -12.81 8.38 9.32
C LEU A 103 -12.13 9.55 10.07
N VAL A 104 -12.85 10.15 11.04
CA VAL A 104 -12.26 11.21 11.89
C VAL A 104 -11.18 10.64 12.81
N ALA A 105 -11.45 9.51 13.47
CA ALA A 105 -10.50 8.90 14.40
C ALA A 105 -9.21 8.41 13.72
N ALA A 106 -9.30 7.99 12.47
CA ALA A 106 -8.15 7.65 11.63
C ALA A 106 -7.48 8.87 10.99
N GLN A 107 -8.01 10.08 11.19
CA GLN A 107 -7.52 11.32 10.57
C GLN A 107 -7.56 11.29 9.03
N VAL A 108 -8.46 10.53 8.44
CA VAL A 108 -8.72 10.54 7.00
C VAL A 108 -9.40 11.85 6.61
N VAL A 109 -10.30 12.32 7.46
CA VAL A 109 -10.96 13.63 7.34
C VAL A 109 -10.61 14.49 8.55
N ASP A 110 -10.45 15.79 8.34
CA ASP A 110 -10.08 16.78 9.35
C ASP A 110 -11.25 17.18 10.26
N SER A 111 -12.47 17.01 9.77
CA SER A 111 -13.69 17.36 10.47
C SER A 111 -14.77 16.30 10.21
N ARG A 112 -15.78 16.28 11.07
CA ARG A 112 -16.86 15.29 10.96
C ARG A 112 -17.82 15.65 9.82
N PRO A 113 -18.07 14.76 8.83
CA PRO A 113 -19.06 15.00 7.79
C PRO A 113 -20.45 15.33 8.35
N LYS A 114 -21.16 16.25 7.71
CA LYS A 114 -22.41 16.84 8.22
C LYS A 114 -23.68 16.19 7.66
N SER A 115 -23.62 15.56 6.45
CA SER A 115 -24.79 14.92 5.86
C SER A 115 -25.46 13.94 6.82
N ILE A 116 -26.77 13.90 6.80
CA ILE A 116 -27.58 13.04 7.69
C ILE A 116 -27.73 11.65 7.07
N PHE A 117 -27.99 11.61 5.76
CA PHE A 117 -28.28 10.39 5.03
C PHE A 117 -27.01 9.71 4.48
N ALA A 118 -26.96 8.40 4.58
CA ALA A 118 -25.83 7.59 4.11
C ALA A 118 -25.64 7.67 2.60
N ASN A 119 -26.70 7.74 1.80
CA ASN A 119 -26.64 7.89 0.36
C ASN A 119 -26.02 9.22 -0.13
N ARG A 120 -25.86 10.20 0.76
CA ARG A 120 -25.16 11.47 0.49
C ARG A 120 -23.69 11.44 0.90
N ALA A 121 -23.25 10.35 1.52
CA ALA A 121 -21.88 10.22 2.01
C ALA A 121 -20.82 10.44 0.92
N GLY A 122 -21.00 9.79 -0.23
CA GLY A 122 -20.04 9.86 -1.34
C GLY A 122 -19.89 11.26 -1.92
N GLU A 123 -21.01 11.98 -2.11
CA GLU A 123 -21.03 13.35 -2.59
C GLU A 123 -20.27 14.27 -1.61
N GLU A 124 -20.62 14.23 -0.33
CA GLU A 124 -19.95 15.04 0.69
C GLU A 124 -18.46 14.73 0.83
N LEU A 125 -18.07 13.44 0.77
CA LEU A 125 -16.69 13.03 0.84
C LEU A 125 -15.87 13.55 -0.35
N CYS A 126 -16.44 13.53 -1.56
CA CYS A 126 -15.79 14.10 -2.72
C CYS A 126 -15.66 15.63 -2.65
N GLU A 127 -16.74 16.33 -2.36
CA GLU A 127 -16.80 17.79 -2.40
C GLU A 127 -15.98 18.46 -1.30
N LYS A 128 -15.98 17.89 -0.10
CA LYS A 128 -15.42 18.56 1.09
C LYS A 128 -14.12 17.95 1.58
N TYR A 129 -13.86 16.67 1.28
CA TYR A 129 -12.74 15.94 1.88
C TYR A 129 -11.77 15.36 0.83
N GLY A 130 -11.99 15.65 -0.46
CA GLY A 130 -11.08 15.30 -1.54
C GLY A 130 -11.06 13.80 -1.87
N PHE A 131 -12.16 13.10 -1.60
CA PHE A 131 -12.30 11.71 -2.03
C PHE A 131 -12.54 11.61 -3.52
N THR A 132 -12.17 10.47 -4.10
CA THR A 132 -12.41 10.14 -5.50
C THR A 132 -13.28 8.90 -5.59
N LYS A 133 -14.31 8.97 -6.45
CA LYS A 133 -15.14 7.83 -6.79
C LYS A 133 -14.38 6.90 -7.71
N LEU A 134 -14.27 5.62 -7.36
CA LEU A 134 -13.66 4.61 -8.22
C LEU A 134 -14.59 4.21 -9.38
N PRO A 135 -14.03 3.83 -10.54
CA PRO A 135 -14.80 3.38 -11.70
C PRO A 135 -15.26 1.91 -11.56
N ILE A 136 -15.67 1.52 -10.36
CA ILE A 136 -16.18 0.19 -10.03
C ILE A 136 -17.43 0.32 -9.18
N LEU A 137 -18.37 -0.63 -9.32
CA LEU A 137 -19.59 -0.71 -8.52
C LEU A 137 -19.74 -2.08 -7.81
N ASP A 138 -18.80 -2.99 -8.04
CA ASP A 138 -18.77 -4.28 -7.32
C ASP A 138 -18.11 -4.06 -5.94
N PRO A 139 -18.86 -4.18 -4.83
CA PRO A 139 -18.33 -3.93 -3.49
C PRO A 139 -17.22 -4.91 -3.10
N TYR A 140 -17.21 -6.12 -3.65
CA TYR A 140 -16.18 -7.11 -3.37
C TYR A 140 -14.84 -6.80 -4.07
N LYS A 141 -14.85 -5.96 -5.11
CA LYS A 141 -13.64 -5.43 -5.76
C LYS A 141 -13.14 -4.14 -5.14
N ALA A 142 -13.87 -3.60 -4.17
CA ALA A 142 -13.44 -2.42 -3.43
C ALA A 142 -12.14 -2.72 -2.66
N PRO A 143 -11.15 -1.82 -2.69
CA PRO A 143 -9.95 -1.97 -1.89
C PRO A 143 -10.28 -1.84 -0.39
N VAL A 144 -9.46 -2.48 0.46
CA VAL A 144 -9.61 -2.37 1.92
C VAL A 144 -9.51 -0.91 2.35
N GLY A 145 -10.46 -0.48 3.18
CA GLY A 145 -10.60 0.91 3.63
C GLY A 145 -11.53 1.76 2.76
N ALA A 146 -11.88 1.32 1.53
CA ALA A 146 -12.81 2.08 0.69
C ALA A 146 -14.19 2.21 1.33
N VAL A 147 -14.79 3.38 1.16
CA VAL A 147 -16.16 3.66 1.60
C VAL A 147 -17.11 3.24 0.48
N VAL A 148 -18.00 2.30 0.76
CA VAL A 148 -19.01 1.79 -0.15
C VAL A 148 -20.35 2.40 0.23
N VAL A 149 -21.02 3.03 -0.74
CA VAL A 149 -22.29 3.75 -0.52
C VAL A 149 -23.39 3.08 -1.34
N TYR A 150 -24.51 2.81 -0.69
CA TYR A 150 -25.67 2.13 -1.26
C TYR A 150 -26.87 3.05 -1.34
N ASN A 151 -27.70 2.86 -2.35
CA ASN A 151 -28.94 3.57 -2.52
C ASN A 151 -30.03 3.04 -1.57
N GLY A 152 -31.02 3.89 -1.30
CA GLY A 152 -32.21 3.54 -0.51
C GLY A 152 -33.09 4.75 -0.24
N ALA A 153 -34.41 4.56 -0.34
CA ALA A 153 -35.39 5.61 -0.08
C ALA A 153 -35.42 6.05 1.40
N ASP A 154 -34.95 5.19 2.28
CA ASP A 154 -34.77 5.40 3.72
C ASP A 154 -33.48 6.14 4.12
N GLY A 155 -32.76 6.71 3.15
CA GLY A 155 -31.49 7.38 3.38
C GLY A 155 -30.26 6.53 2.99
N GLY A 156 -30.47 5.30 2.51
CA GLY A 156 -29.41 4.42 2.01
C GLY A 156 -28.59 3.75 3.11
N HIS A 157 -27.47 3.18 2.71
CA HIS A 157 -26.51 2.54 3.61
C HIS A 157 -25.07 2.91 3.23
N VAL A 158 -24.15 2.80 4.19
CA VAL A 158 -22.72 3.02 3.97
C VAL A 158 -21.90 2.10 4.87
N GLU A 159 -20.84 1.56 4.32
CA GLU A 159 -19.89 0.70 5.04
C GLU A 159 -18.48 0.92 4.54
N ILE A 160 -17.48 0.44 5.28
CA ILE A 160 -16.08 0.43 4.89
C ILE A 160 -15.70 -1.00 4.55
N ARG A 161 -15.02 -1.20 3.43
CA ARG A 161 -14.46 -2.49 3.02
C ARG A 161 -13.34 -2.91 3.98
N THR A 162 -13.43 -4.12 4.52
CA THR A 162 -12.40 -4.75 5.36
C THR A 162 -11.74 -5.91 4.59
N GLU A 163 -10.74 -6.56 5.15
CA GLU A 163 -10.14 -7.76 4.53
C GLU A 163 -11.16 -8.90 4.44
N ASP A 164 -11.99 -9.07 5.47
CA ASP A 164 -12.90 -10.22 5.63
C ASP A 164 -14.33 -9.92 5.17
N GLY A 165 -14.66 -8.66 4.89
CA GLY A 165 -16.03 -8.27 4.56
C GLY A 165 -16.21 -6.76 4.59
N PHE A 166 -17.19 -6.31 5.36
CA PHE A 166 -17.62 -4.91 5.43
C PHE A 166 -17.92 -4.53 6.87
N VAL A 167 -17.75 -3.26 7.21
CA VAL A 167 -18.07 -2.74 8.54
C VAL A 167 -18.75 -1.38 8.48
N SER A 168 -19.74 -1.20 9.29
CA SER A 168 -20.41 0.06 9.54
C SER A 168 -20.63 0.26 11.04
N ASP A 169 -21.86 0.24 11.52
CA ASP A 169 -22.22 0.10 12.92
C ASP A 169 -22.22 -1.37 13.39
N PHE A 170 -22.08 -2.32 12.47
CA PHE A 170 -21.88 -3.75 12.69
C PHE A 170 -20.95 -4.32 11.63
N GLU A 171 -20.41 -5.52 11.83
CA GLU A 171 -19.63 -6.26 10.84
C GLU A 171 -20.49 -7.23 10.03
N SER A 172 -20.16 -7.39 8.74
CA SER A 172 -20.77 -8.36 7.84
C SER A 172 -19.72 -8.94 6.89
N HIS A 173 -19.79 -10.24 6.63
CA HIS A 173 -18.98 -10.87 5.58
C HIS A 173 -19.55 -10.64 4.18
N THR A 174 -20.79 -10.21 4.07
CA THR A 174 -21.47 -9.93 2.80
C THR A 174 -21.79 -8.44 2.67
N ALA A 175 -21.67 -7.95 1.44
CA ALA A 175 -22.07 -6.58 1.12
C ALA A 175 -23.55 -6.37 1.38
N TYR A 176 -23.91 -5.15 1.72
CA TYR A 176 -25.30 -4.79 1.98
C TYR A 176 -26.17 -5.04 0.74
N PRO A 177 -27.37 -5.66 0.86
CA PRO A 177 -28.19 -6.13 -0.26
C PRO A 177 -28.98 -5.00 -0.93
N ARG A 178 -28.28 -3.95 -1.38
CA ARG A 178 -28.86 -2.81 -2.14
C ARG A 178 -27.92 -2.38 -3.26
N PRO A 179 -28.44 -1.66 -4.28
CA PRO A 179 -27.59 -1.13 -5.34
C PRO A 179 -26.51 -0.20 -4.82
N VAL A 180 -25.24 -0.46 -5.21
CA VAL A 180 -24.11 0.42 -4.93
C VAL A 180 -24.21 1.66 -5.81
N ILE A 181 -24.14 2.84 -5.24
CA ILE A 181 -24.11 4.12 -5.95
C ILE A 181 -22.68 4.66 -6.12
N GLY A 182 -21.75 4.16 -5.34
CA GLY A 182 -20.34 4.50 -5.49
C GLY A 182 -19.44 3.84 -4.47
N ILE A 183 -18.18 3.72 -4.85
CA ILE A 183 -17.06 3.27 -4.01
C ILE A 183 -16.03 4.39 -4.01
N TYR A 184 -15.59 4.82 -2.83
CA TYR A 184 -14.83 6.04 -2.65
C TYR A 184 -13.54 5.78 -1.89
N VAL A 185 -12.45 6.39 -2.35
CA VAL A 185 -11.16 6.41 -1.67
C VAL A 185 -10.64 7.84 -1.59
N LYS A 186 -9.84 8.15 -0.58
CA LYS A 186 -9.11 9.41 -0.52
C LYS A 186 -7.76 9.20 -1.18
N PRO A 187 -7.39 9.93 -2.25
CA PRO A 187 -6.06 9.88 -2.83
C PRO A 187 -4.98 10.26 -1.80
N SER A 188 -3.80 9.64 -1.92
CA SER A 188 -2.62 9.93 -1.09
C SER A 188 -1.86 11.14 -1.58
#